data_a9dc7018919a243022adca9c6f5b30bb
#
_entry.id   a9dc7018919a243022adca9c6f5b30bb
#
_cell.length_a   1.000
_cell.length_b   1.000
_cell.length_c   1.000
_cell.angle_alpha   90.00
_cell.angle_beta   90.00
_cell.angle_gamma   90.00
#
_symmetry.space_group_name_H-M   'P 1'
#
loop_
_entity.id
_entity.type
_entity.pdbx_description
1 polymer ?
#
loop_
_entity_poly.entity_id
_entity_poly.type
_entity_poly.pdbx_seq_one_letter_code
_entity_poly.pdbx_strand_id
1 'polypeptide(L)'
;MDLGSEICKPKKIHCELCPIISNCLSNKNKTSLLIPKKKKKKERKLKTFFQFFAEYNGKFLMVKRRNKGLFKGLWELPGWEVEGHFLDCSQKQKKDKLGSFFVGKNISTKKIIEKKIHLTHVEILFVVFKVSVNSMDSKVSEGRWVEKDGLLEEGISSAQKKIIDYIQDQKKLFKI
;
A
#
# COMPACT_ATOMS: atom_id res chain seq x y z
N MET A 1 -6.97 13.02 26.72
CA MET A 1 -6.70 13.72 25.40
C MET A 1 -7.76 14.77 25.05
N ASP A 2 -8.77 14.89 25.86
CA ASP A 2 -9.97 15.69 25.57
C ASP A 2 -9.68 17.21 25.53
N LEU A 3 -8.81 17.72 26.41
CA LEU A 3 -8.39 19.13 26.37
C LEU A 3 -7.81 19.55 25.01
N GLY A 4 -7.03 18.68 24.36
CA GLY A 4 -6.41 18.94 23.07
C GLY A 4 -7.38 18.84 21.90
N SER A 5 -8.46 18.10 22.02
CA SER A 5 -9.49 17.93 21.00
C SER A 5 -10.59 18.99 21.09
N GLU A 6 -10.88 19.51 22.27
CA GLU A 6 -12.02 20.38 22.49
C GLU A 6 -11.63 21.82 22.83
N ILE A 7 -10.71 22.02 23.74
CA ILE A 7 -10.39 23.34 24.31
C ILE A 7 -9.10 23.94 23.73
N CYS A 8 -8.01 23.16 23.70
CA CYS A 8 -6.68 23.64 23.32
C CYS A 8 -6.27 23.16 21.91
N LYS A 9 -7.03 23.56 20.89
CA LYS A 9 -6.75 23.19 19.48
C LYS A 9 -5.64 24.07 18.88
N PRO A 10 -4.82 23.54 17.95
CA PRO A 10 -3.68 24.28 17.39
C PRO A 10 -4.00 25.60 16.71
N LYS A 11 -5.25 25.84 16.32
CA LYS A 11 -5.68 27.09 15.64
C LYS A 11 -6.79 27.82 16.38
N LYS A 12 -7.38 27.19 17.38
CA LYS A 12 -8.53 27.73 18.11
C LYS A 12 -8.39 27.33 19.58
N ILE A 13 -8.01 28.29 20.40
CA ILE A 13 -7.71 28.07 21.82
C ILE A 13 -8.76 28.79 22.65
N HIS A 14 -9.36 28.05 23.57
CA HIS A 14 -10.34 28.56 24.55
C HIS A 14 -9.75 28.46 25.96
N CYS A 15 -8.76 29.33 26.27
CA CYS A 15 -8.09 29.31 27.58
C CYS A 15 -9.04 29.58 28.72
N GLU A 16 -10.06 30.40 28.50
CA GLU A 16 -11.12 30.72 29.45
C GLU A 16 -11.92 29.53 29.93
N LEU A 17 -12.03 28.49 29.10
CA LEU A 17 -12.72 27.24 29.43
C LEU A 17 -11.79 26.14 29.94
N CYS A 18 -10.48 26.46 30.05
CA CYS A 18 -9.49 25.42 30.37
C CYS A 18 -9.39 25.18 31.88
N PRO A 19 -9.68 23.98 32.40
CA PRO A 19 -9.64 23.69 33.83
C PRO A 19 -8.25 23.78 34.47
N ILE A 20 -7.19 23.77 33.65
CA ILE A 20 -5.80 23.88 34.12
C ILE A 20 -5.15 25.22 33.80
N ILE A 21 -5.93 26.25 33.51
CA ILE A 21 -5.42 27.56 33.09
C ILE A 21 -4.43 28.20 34.11
N SER A 22 -4.70 28.05 35.41
CA SER A 22 -3.88 28.58 36.50
C SER A 22 -2.45 28.05 36.50
N ASN A 23 -2.26 26.79 36.07
CA ASN A 23 -0.96 26.13 36.04
C ASN A 23 -0.36 26.04 34.64
N CYS A 24 -1.00 26.64 33.63
CA CYS A 24 -0.57 26.56 32.25
C CYS A 24 0.56 27.55 31.92
N LEU A 25 1.78 27.09 31.78
CA LEU A 25 2.94 27.89 31.39
C LEU A 25 2.75 28.56 30.04
N SER A 26 2.11 27.91 29.10
CA SER A 26 1.85 28.42 27.76
C SER A 26 0.91 29.64 27.80
N ASN A 27 -0.08 29.63 28.69
CA ASN A 27 -0.95 30.78 28.92
C ASN A 27 -0.20 31.91 29.62
N LYS A 28 0.57 31.61 30.69
CA LYS A 28 1.39 32.59 31.41
C LYS A 28 2.38 33.29 30.47
N ASN A 29 3.00 32.54 29.57
CA ASN A 29 4.01 33.06 28.63
C ASN A 29 3.42 33.61 27.31
N LYS A 30 2.09 33.59 27.16
CA LYS A 30 1.39 34.01 25.92
C LYS A 30 1.87 33.30 24.67
N THR A 31 2.30 32.02 24.81
CA THR A 31 2.85 31.21 23.71
C THR A 31 1.86 30.17 23.20
N SER A 32 0.63 30.17 23.67
CA SER A 32 -0.40 29.14 23.37
C SER A 32 -0.65 28.97 21.86
N LEU A 33 -0.66 30.06 21.09
CA LEU A 33 -0.84 30.02 19.62
C LEU A 33 0.40 29.52 18.86
N LEU A 34 1.56 29.49 19.52
CA LEU A 34 2.83 29.03 18.93
C LEU A 34 3.04 27.51 19.10
N ILE A 35 2.17 26.86 19.86
CA ILE A 35 2.28 25.44 20.21
C ILE A 35 1.12 24.66 19.54
N PRO A 36 1.40 23.49 18.98
CA PRO A 36 2.72 22.86 18.83
C PRO A 36 3.55 23.50 17.71
N LYS A 37 4.86 23.61 17.92
CA LYS A 37 5.78 24.01 16.85
C LYS A 37 5.68 23.02 15.70
N LYS A 38 5.33 23.50 14.50
CA LYS A 38 5.26 22.65 13.30
C LYS A 38 6.65 22.12 12.97
N LYS A 39 6.85 20.83 13.10
CA LYS A 39 8.06 20.18 12.57
C LYS A 39 8.02 20.24 11.04
N LYS A 40 9.16 20.52 10.40
CA LYS A 40 9.29 20.36 8.95
C LYS A 40 8.88 18.93 8.57
N LYS A 41 7.98 18.80 7.61
CA LYS A 41 7.61 17.49 7.09
C LYS A 41 8.86 16.86 6.48
N LYS A 42 9.26 15.68 6.95
CA LYS A 42 10.30 14.89 6.28
C LYS A 42 9.80 14.50 4.90
N GLU A 43 10.67 14.56 3.91
CA GLU A 43 10.36 14.04 2.58
C GLU A 43 9.99 12.56 2.68
N ARG A 44 8.95 12.17 1.95
CA ARG A 44 8.53 10.77 1.92
C ARG A 44 9.49 9.99 1.05
N LYS A 45 9.85 8.81 1.49
CA LYS A 45 10.57 7.86 0.63
C LYS A 45 9.64 7.43 -0.49
N LEU A 46 10.17 7.40 -1.71
CA LEU A 46 9.44 6.96 -2.89
C LEU A 46 9.78 5.50 -3.18
N LYS A 47 8.78 4.68 -3.41
CA LYS A 47 8.95 3.27 -3.77
C LYS A 47 7.99 2.88 -4.88
N THR A 48 8.44 2.01 -5.77
CA THR A 48 7.58 1.37 -6.76
C THR A 48 7.47 -0.12 -6.49
N PHE A 49 6.24 -0.61 -6.47
CA PHE A 49 5.91 -2.03 -6.39
C PHE A 49 5.43 -2.49 -7.75
N PHE A 50 6.27 -3.23 -8.44
CA PHE A 50 5.90 -3.94 -9.65
C PHE A 50 5.29 -5.27 -9.25
N GLN A 51 4.03 -5.51 -9.64
CA GLN A 51 3.29 -6.69 -9.24
C GLN A 51 2.65 -7.39 -10.43
N PHE A 52 2.47 -8.71 -10.31
CA PHE A 52 1.81 -9.54 -11.30
C PHE A 52 0.46 -10.00 -10.77
N PHE A 53 -0.59 -9.75 -11.52
CA PHE A 53 -1.91 -10.29 -11.27
C PHE A 53 -2.15 -11.48 -12.20
N ALA A 54 -1.96 -12.69 -11.67
CA ALA A 54 -2.27 -13.94 -12.33
C ALA A 54 -3.58 -14.49 -11.80
N GLU A 55 -4.50 -14.80 -12.70
CA GLU A 55 -5.81 -15.35 -12.36
C GLU A 55 -6.10 -16.59 -13.19
N TYR A 56 -6.62 -17.61 -12.51
CA TYR A 56 -7.06 -18.87 -13.12
C TYR A 56 -8.26 -19.41 -12.36
N ASN A 57 -9.37 -19.74 -13.07
CA ASN A 57 -10.61 -20.27 -12.49
C ASN A 57 -11.13 -19.46 -11.27
N GLY A 58 -11.14 -18.13 -11.37
CA GLY A 58 -11.63 -17.24 -10.30
C GLY A 58 -10.69 -17.08 -9.11
N LYS A 59 -9.58 -17.81 -9.09
CA LYS A 59 -8.53 -17.69 -8.06
C LYS A 59 -7.36 -16.89 -8.59
N PHE A 60 -6.66 -16.19 -7.72
CA PHE A 60 -5.45 -15.46 -8.07
C PHE A 60 -4.30 -15.79 -7.11
N LEU A 61 -3.09 -15.71 -7.65
CA LEU A 61 -1.89 -16.07 -6.90
C LEU A 61 -1.53 -14.96 -5.92
N MET A 62 -1.36 -15.34 -4.65
CA MET A 62 -0.79 -14.50 -3.59
C MET A 62 0.49 -15.12 -3.05
N VAL A 63 1.40 -14.30 -2.60
CA VAL A 63 2.66 -14.72 -2.00
C VAL A 63 2.86 -14.02 -0.66
N LYS A 64 3.50 -14.70 0.29
CA LYS A 64 3.81 -14.12 1.59
C LYS A 64 5.08 -13.28 1.50
N ARG A 65 4.99 -12.01 1.92
CA ARG A 65 6.14 -11.11 1.90
C ARG A 65 7.15 -11.48 2.98
N ARG A 66 8.30 -11.97 2.58
CA ARG A 66 9.38 -12.38 3.49
C ARG A 66 10.36 -11.25 3.82
N ASN A 67 10.49 -10.24 2.93
CA ASN A 67 11.45 -9.16 3.05
C ASN A 67 11.23 -8.33 4.32
N LYS A 68 12.32 -7.89 4.93
CA LYS A 68 12.29 -6.92 6.04
C LYS A 68 11.68 -5.59 5.53
N GLY A 69 11.00 -4.86 6.41
CA GLY A 69 10.45 -3.55 6.10
C GLY A 69 8.94 -3.54 5.97
N LEU A 70 8.44 -2.70 5.08
CA LEU A 70 7.02 -2.41 4.92
C LEU A 70 6.24 -3.67 4.50
N PHE A 71 5.12 -3.95 5.20
CA PHE A 71 4.22 -5.07 4.94
C PHE A 71 4.83 -6.48 5.15
N LYS A 72 5.95 -6.60 5.89
CA LYS A 72 6.54 -7.90 6.20
C LYS A 72 5.51 -8.86 6.81
N GLY A 73 5.50 -10.10 6.33
CA GLY A 73 4.61 -11.17 6.81
C GLY A 73 3.19 -11.13 6.26
N LEU A 74 2.81 -10.07 5.54
CA LEU A 74 1.51 -9.97 4.90
C LEU A 74 1.51 -10.61 3.51
N TRP A 75 0.34 -11.01 3.06
CA TRP A 75 0.13 -11.53 1.72
C TRP A 75 0.02 -10.39 0.70
N GLU A 76 0.62 -10.57 -0.46
CA GLU A 76 0.62 -9.61 -1.55
C GLU A 76 0.60 -10.32 -2.91
N LEU A 77 0.31 -9.58 -3.98
CA LEU A 77 0.51 -10.08 -5.33
C LEU A 77 2.01 -10.34 -5.57
N PRO A 78 2.39 -11.43 -6.29
CA PRO A 78 3.78 -11.70 -6.61
C PRO A 78 4.42 -10.51 -7.32
N GLY A 79 5.63 -10.13 -6.91
CA GLY A 79 6.29 -8.96 -7.46
C GLY A 79 7.60 -8.61 -6.75
N TRP A 80 8.07 -7.39 -6.99
CA TRP A 80 9.28 -6.84 -6.36
C TRP A 80 9.15 -5.34 -6.14
N GLU A 81 9.95 -4.80 -5.25
CA GLU A 81 10.03 -3.36 -5.01
C GLU A 81 11.35 -2.77 -5.52
N VAL A 82 11.28 -1.50 -5.89
CA VAL A 82 12.44 -0.66 -6.19
C VAL A 82 12.28 0.70 -5.52
N GLU A 83 13.38 1.34 -5.15
CA GLU A 83 13.35 2.72 -4.65
C GLU A 83 13.13 3.69 -5.81
N GLY A 84 12.36 4.74 -5.55
CA GLY A 84 11.95 5.72 -6.56
C GLY A 84 10.59 5.41 -7.20
N HIS A 85 10.15 6.31 -8.11
CA HIS A 85 8.93 6.15 -8.88
C HIS A 85 9.23 5.79 -10.33
N PHE A 86 8.84 4.59 -10.74
CA PHE A 86 9.02 4.08 -12.09
C PHE A 86 7.69 3.61 -12.65
N LEU A 87 7.28 4.17 -13.77
CA LEU A 87 6.01 3.83 -14.44
C LEU A 87 6.10 2.52 -15.23
N ASP A 88 7.30 2.02 -15.49
CA ASP A 88 7.53 0.73 -16.13
C ASP A 88 8.89 0.16 -15.72
N CYS A 89 9.11 -1.10 -16.01
CA CYS A 89 10.37 -1.82 -15.80
C CYS A 89 10.89 -2.36 -17.13
N SER A 90 12.20 -2.64 -17.20
CA SER A 90 12.80 -3.18 -18.42
C SER A 90 12.19 -4.55 -18.77
N GLN A 91 12.11 -4.87 -20.05
CA GLN A 91 11.59 -6.16 -20.53
C GLN A 91 12.39 -7.35 -19.95
N LYS A 92 13.71 -7.17 -19.80
CA LYS A 92 14.59 -8.17 -19.17
C LYS A 92 14.17 -8.43 -17.71
N GLN A 93 14.06 -7.37 -16.88
CA GLN A 93 13.63 -7.49 -15.49
C GLN A 93 12.26 -8.16 -15.37
N LYS A 94 11.31 -7.77 -16.23
CA LYS A 94 9.96 -8.35 -16.26
C LYS A 94 10.01 -9.85 -16.57
N LYS A 95 10.77 -10.26 -17.59
CA LYS A 95 10.94 -11.66 -17.99
C LYS A 95 11.61 -12.50 -16.88
N ASP A 96 12.68 -11.99 -16.29
CA ASP A 96 13.41 -12.68 -15.21
C ASP A 96 12.50 -12.89 -13.99
N LYS A 97 11.76 -11.85 -13.60
CA LYS A 97 10.81 -11.93 -12.47
C LYS A 97 9.62 -12.85 -12.77
N LEU A 98 9.06 -12.80 -13.97
CA LEU A 98 8.03 -13.77 -14.38
C LEU A 98 8.53 -15.21 -14.26
N GLY A 99 9.73 -15.48 -14.77
CA GLY A 99 10.36 -16.78 -14.67
C GLY A 99 10.63 -17.26 -13.23
N SER A 100 10.69 -16.36 -12.24
CA SER A 100 10.85 -16.73 -10.83
C SER A 100 9.51 -17.04 -10.13
N PHE A 101 8.39 -16.54 -10.63
CA PHE A 101 7.08 -16.74 -10.01
C PHE A 101 6.22 -17.81 -10.73
N PHE A 102 6.33 -17.91 -12.04
CA PHE A 102 5.44 -18.73 -12.85
C PHE A 102 6.17 -19.84 -13.62
N VAL A 103 5.48 -20.93 -13.84
CA VAL A 103 5.93 -22.02 -14.71
C VAL A 103 5.40 -21.74 -16.11
N GLY A 104 6.24 -21.86 -17.12
CA GLY A 104 5.87 -21.72 -18.53
C GLY A 104 6.81 -20.85 -19.32
N LYS A 105 6.77 -21.02 -20.65
CA LYS A 105 7.48 -20.18 -21.63
C LYS A 105 6.47 -19.24 -22.28
N ASN A 106 6.92 -18.04 -22.65
CA ASN A 106 6.12 -17.05 -23.39
C ASN A 106 4.86 -16.55 -22.65
N ILE A 107 4.98 -16.31 -21.35
CA ILE A 107 3.89 -15.72 -20.56
C ILE A 107 3.69 -14.27 -21.00
N SER A 108 2.49 -13.95 -21.50
CA SER A 108 2.14 -12.60 -21.90
C SER A 108 1.77 -11.75 -20.68
N THR A 109 2.13 -10.47 -20.76
CA THR A 109 1.80 -9.49 -19.70
C THR A 109 1.26 -8.21 -20.28
N LYS A 110 0.23 -7.66 -19.66
CA LYS A 110 -0.34 -6.35 -19.98
C LYS A 110 -0.40 -5.49 -18.73
N LYS A 111 0.14 -4.27 -18.79
CA LYS A 111 -0.01 -3.31 -17.69
C LYS A 111 -1.50 -2.94 -17.55
N ILE A 112 -2.03 -3.05 -16.34
CA ILE A 112 -3.45 -2.82 -16.05
C ILE A 112 -3.69 -1.72 -15.02
N ILE A 113 -2.71 -1.44 -14.14
CA ILE A 113 -2.85 -0.45 -13.07
C ILE A 113 -1.57 0.34 -12.88
N GLU A 114 -1.77 1.64 -12.67
CA GLU A 114 -0.83 2.53 -12.01
C GLU A 114 -1.58 3.26 -10.90
N LYS A 115 -1.18 3.05 -9.66
CA LYS A 115 -1.86 3.70 -8.52
C LYS A 115 -0.87 4.12 -7.45
N LYS A 116 -0.94 5.41 -7.07
CA LYS A 116 -0.18 5.94 -5.94
C LYS A 116 -0.95 5.77 -4.64
N ILE A 117 -0.26 5.33 -3.61
CA ILE A 117 -0.78 5.24 -2.24
C ILE A 117 0.17 5.97 -1.31
N HIS A 118 -0.37 6.93 -0.56
CA HIS A 118 0.38 7.72 0.39
C HIS A 118 0.25 7.10 1.78
N LEU A 119 1.39 6.75 2.36
CA LEU A 119 1.51 6.38 3.77
C LEU A 119 2.20 7.53 4.52
N THR A 120 2.28 7.44 5.85
CA THR A 120 2.84 8.50 6.68
C THR A 120 4.26 8.89 6.26
N HIS A 121 5.12 7.90 5.97
CA HIS A 121 6.54 8.11 5.70
C HIS A 121 7.01 7.67 4.32
N VAL A 122 6.12 7.03 3.54
CA VAL A 122 6.44 6.44 2.23
C VAL A 122 5.31 6.77 1.26
N GLU A 123 5.67 7.09 0.04
CA GLU A 123 4.75 7.11 -1.10
C GLU A 123 5.05 5.89 -1.97
N ILE A 124 4.03 5.11 -2.26
CA ILE A 124 4.17 3.87 -3.04
C ILE A 124 3.42 4.02 -4.35
N LEU A 125 4.13 3.78 -5.45
CA LEU A 125 3.52 3.58 -6.76
C LEU A 125 3.35 2.08 -7.00
N PHE A 126 2.13 1.62 -7.14
CA PHE A 126 1.82 0.28 -7.59
C PHE A 126 1.68 0.26 -9.11
N VAL A 127 2.46 -0.58 -9.76
CA VAL A 127 2.38 -0.87 -11.19
C VAL A 127 2.06 -2.34 -11.34
N VAL A 128 0.85 -2.66 -11.79
CA VAL A 128 0.36 -4.04 -11.87
C VAL A 128 0.25 -4.50 -13.31
N PHE A 129 0.80 -5.67 -13.58
CA PHE A 129 0.70 -6.36 -14.87
C PHE A 129 -0.23 -7.57 -14.75
N LYS A 130 -1.25 -7.65 -15.58
CA LYS A 130 -2.02 -8.87 -15.75
C LYS A 130 -1.15 -9.92 -16.45
N VAL A 131 -1.18 -11.14 -15.94
CA VAL A 131 -0.44 -12.30 -16.46
C VAL A 131 -1.43 -13.34 -16.93
N SER A 132 -1.28 -13.80 -18.17
CA SER A 132 -2.06 -14.92 -18.70
C SER A 132 -1.40 -16.23 -18.30
N VAL A 133 -2.08 -17.01 -17.48
CA VAL A 133 -1.62 -18.33 -17.01
C VAL A 133 -2.60 -19.43 -17.47
N ASN A 134 -2.06 -20.60 -17.79
CA ASN A 134 -2.82 -21.76 -18.27
C ASN A 134 -2.99 -22.83 -17.18
N SER A 135 -2.38 -22.67 -16.02
CA SER A 135 -2.48 -23.58 -14.88
C SER A 135 -2.27 -22.82 -13.56
N MET A 136 -2.55 -23.49 -12.45
CA MET A 136 -2.25 -22.99 -11.11
C MET A 136 -0.81 -23.25 -10.68
N ASP A 137 0.04 -23.77 -11.55
CA ASP A 137 1.43 -24.05 -11.21
C ASP A 137 2.19 -22.76 -10.97
N SER A 138 2.86 -22.68 -9.82
CA SER A 138 3.74 -21.55 -9.47
C SER A 138 5.05 -22.08 -8.91
N LYS A 139 6.12 -21.34 -9.16
CA LYS A 139 7.47 -21.64 -8.61
C LYS A 139 7.65 -21.15 -7.18
N VAL A 140 6.64 -20.52 -6.60
CA VAL A 140 6.74 -19.91 -5.28
C VAL A 140 6.34 -20.95 -4.24
N SER A 141 7.30 -21.37 -3.42
CA SER A 141 7.10 -22.38 -2.37
C SER A 141 6.04 -21.99 -1.32
N GLU A 142 5.78 -20.71 -1.15
CA GLU A 142 4.75 -20.17 -0.24
C GLU A 142 3.66 -19.40 -1.00
N GLY A 143 3.48 -19.66 -2.28
CA GLY A 143 2.38 -19.10 -3.07
C GLY A 143 1.08 -19.86 -2.81
N ARG A 144 -0.02 -19.11 -2.70
CA ARG A 144 -1.37 -19.68 -2.61
C ARG A 144 -2.28 -19.09 -3.66
N TRP A 145 -3.10 -19.93 -4.25
CA TRP A 145 -4.20 -19.51 -5.10
C TRP A 145 -5.44 -19.31 -4.23
N VAL A 146 -5.89 -18.05 -4.11
CA VAL A 146 -6.98 -17.65 -3.23
C VAL A 146 -8.16 -17.10 -4.03
N GLU A 147 -9.36 -17.34 -3.54
CA GLU A 147 -10.57 -16.69 -4.01
C GLU A 147 -10.69 -15.30 -3.38
N LYS A 148 -11.53 -14.46 -3.98
CA LYS A 148 -11.72 -13.09 -3.48
C LYS A 148 -12.16 -13.07 -2.02
N ASP A 149 -13.12 -13.90 -1.68
CA ASP A 149 -13.74 -13.90 -0.36
C ASP A 149 -12.80 -14.42 0.72
N GLY A 150 -11.90 -15.35 0.37
CA GLY A 150 -10.84 -15.84 1.25
C GLY A 150 -9.75 -14.83 1.58
N LEU A 151 -9.67 -13.72 0.84
CA LEU A 151 -8.68 -12.65 1.12
C LEU A 151 -8.91 -11.92 2.44
N LEU A 152 -10.16 -11.88 2.95
CA LEU A 152 -10.48 -11.21 4.21
C LEU A 152 -9.93 -11.97 5.42
N GLU A 153 -9.73 -13.27 5.27
CA GLU A 153 -9.17 -14.16 6.30
C GLU A 153 -7.64 -14.16 6.30
N GLU A 154 -7.03 -13.76 5.17
CA GLU A 154 -5.58 -13.68 5.03
C GLU A 154 -5.09 -12.30 5.45
N GLY A 155 -3.99 -12.23 6.17
CA GLY A 155 -3.37 -10.96 6.58
C GLY A 155 -2.82 -10.19 5.37
N ILE A 156 -3.63 -9.34 4.74
CA ILE A 156 -3.23 -8.46 3.64
C ILE A 156 -3.15 -7.00 4.09
N SER A 157 -2.29 -6.20 3.45
CA SER A 157 -2.26 -4.77 3.75
C SER A 157 -3.46 -4.05 3.14
N SER A 158 -3.92 -2.96 3.78
CA SER A 158 -4.98 -2.11 3.24
C SER A 158 -4.62 -1.54 1.85
N ALA A 159 -3.32 -1.33 1.58
CA ALA A 159 -2.83 -0.91 0.28
C ALA A 159 -3.07 -2.01 -0.78
N GLN A 160 -2.71 -3.25 -0.46
CA GLN A 160 -2.90 -4.40 -1.36
C GLN A 160 -4.37 -4.69 -1.61
N LYS A 161 -5.21 -4.60 -0.56
CA LYS A 161 -6.66 -4.74 -0.69
C LYS A 161 -7.23 -3.74 -1.69
N LYS A 162 -6.88 -2.44 -1.56
CA LYS A 162 -7.31 -1.40 -2.51
C LYS A 162 -6.89 -1.67 -3.96
N ILE A 163 -5.74 -2.30 -4.18
CA ILE A 163 -5.28 -2.67 -5.53
C ILE A 163 -6.14 -3.81 -6.09
N ILE A 164 -6.39 -4.84 -5.31
CA ILE A 164 -7.18 -6.01 -5.72
C ILE A 164 -8.65 -5.61 -5.98
N ASP A 165 -9.25 -4.82 -5.09
CA ASP A 165 -10.60 -4.30 -5.29
C ASP A 165 -10.70 -3.50 -6.60
N TYR A 166 -9.74 -2.61 -6.85
CA TYR A 166 -9.71 -1.83 -8.09
C TYR A 166 -9.60 -2.71 -9.35
N ILE A 167 -8.77 -3.78 -9.34
CA ILE A 167 -8.68 -4.73 -10.46
C ILE A 167 -10.04 -5.38 -10.74
N GLN A 168 -10.75 -5.74 -9.69
CA GLN A 168 -12.02 -6.45 -9.81
C GLN A 168 -13.17 -5.54 -10.23
N ASP A 169 -13.18 -4.30 -9.76
CA ASP A 169 -14.18 -3.31 -10.19
C ASP A 169 -14.04 -2.98 -11.68
N GLN A 170 -12.80 -2.86 -12.18
CA GLN A 170 -12.55 -2.71 -13.62
C GLN A 170 -13.10 -3.90 -14.43
N LYS A 171 -13.02 -5.14 -13.91
CA LYS A 171 -13.58 -6.30 -14.60
C LYS A 171 -15.11 -6.29 -14.70
N LYS A 172 -15.79 -5.75 -13.68
CA LYS A 172 -17.26 -5.61 -13.71
C LYS A 172 -17.70 -4.62 -14.75
N LEU A 173 -16.94 -3.54 -14.96
CA LEU A 173 -17.26 -2.49 -15.94
C LEU A 173 -17.05 -2.95 -17.41
N PHE A 174 -16.16 -3.93 -17.64
CA PHE A 174 -15.87 -4.46 -18.98
C PHE A 174 -16.56 -5.80 -19.32
N LYS A 175 -17.48 -6.27 -18.43
CA LYS A 175 -18.41 -7.35 -18.75
C LYS A 175 -19.74 -6.76 -19.19
N ILE A 176 -19.74 -6.16 -20.40
CA ILE A 176 -20.93 -5.95 -21.22
C ILE A 176 -20.79 -6.79 -22.47
#